data_733868a1e126ca868fae9e5a9913ec94
#
_entry.id   733868a1e126ca868fae9e5a9913ec94
#
_cell.length_a   1.000
_cell.length_b   1.000
_cell.length_c   1.000
_cell.angle_alpha   90.00
_cell.angle_beta   90.00
_cell.angle_gamma   90.00
#
_symmetry.space_group_name_H-M   'P 1'
#
loop_
_entity.id
_entity.type
_entity.pdbx_description
1 polymer ?
#
loop_
_entity_poly.entity_id
_entity_poly.type
_entity_poly.pdbx_seq_one_letter_code
_entity_poly.pdbx_strand_id
1 'polypeptide(L)'
;MKMDFPQVDLPTEVLAWTNVTEDILNIYKQSCRLQACIVAICTEGSMKTSINLLDYEIHPNDLITLLPGTIIQFRERTEKVCLCFAGFSAHCAGRINLMKNIGNAYPKLIEQPVVPLNEEVASYLKDYFALLSRASCNENFEMDSELVELSLQTILTSIRLILSLIHI
;
A
#
# COMPACT_ATOMS: atom_id res chain seq x y z
N MET A 1 -27.91 -6.83 8.93
CA MET A 1 -26.94 -7.94 8.92
C MET A 1 -25.54 -7.35 8.75
N LYS A 2 -24.69 -7.53 9.75
CA LYS A 2 -23.29 -7.13 9.64
C LYS A 2 -22.57 -8.15 8.75
N MET A 3 -22.01 -7.70 7.64
CA MET A 3 -21.09 -8.51 6.87
C MET A 3 -19.74 -8.53 7.57
N ASP A 4 -19.39 -9.68 8.12
CA ASP A 4 -18.08 -9.89 8.73
C ASP A 4 -17.12 -10.40 7.66
N PHE A 5 -16.09 -9.61 7.36
CA PHE A 5 -15.02 -10.03 6.46
C PHE A 5 -13.85 -10.59 7.27
N PRO A 6 -13.17 -11.62 6.78
CA PRO A 6 -11.94 -12.09 7.42
C PRO A 6 -10.96 -10.95 7.58
N GLN A 7 -10.31 -10.88 8.74
CA GLN A 7 -9.29 -9.87 9.02
C GLN A 7 -7.92 -10.40 8.64
N VAL A 8 -7.15 -9.59 7.92
CA VAL A 8 -5.81 -9.96 7.45
C VAL A 8 -4.82 -8.89 7.88
N ASP A 9 -3.72 -9.33 8.49
CA ASP A 9 -2.60 -8.47 8.86
C ASP A 9 -1.30 -9.04 8.27
N LEU A 10 -0.23 -8.27 8.35
CA LEU A 10 1.08 -8.74 7.92
C LEU A 10 1.72 -9.61 9.01
N PRO A 11 2.51 -10.63 8.61
CA PRO A 11 3.20 -11.48 9.59
C PRO A 11 4.34 -10.78 10.33
N THR A 12 4.84 -9.66 9.78
CA THR A 12 5.94 -8.87 10.36
C THR A 12 5.53 -7.41 10.46
N GLU A 13 6.25 -6.61 11.21
CA GLU A 13 5.96 -5.17 11.36
C GLU A 13 6.12 -4.41 10.06
N VAL A 14 7.05 -4.82 9.21
CA VAL A 14 7.29 -4.21 7.90
C VAL A 14 7.54 -5.32 6.88
N LEU A 15 7.00 -5.14 5.70
CA LEU A 15 7.21 -6.04 4.57
C LEU A 15 7.25 -5.21 3.29
N ALA A 16 8.33 -5.26 2.55
CA ALA A 16 8.46 -4.52 1.30
C ALA A 16 9.03 -5.44 0.21
N TRP A 17 8.41 -5.41 -0.96
CA TRP A 17 8.81 -6.24 -2.10
C TRP A 17 8.76 -5.41 -3.37
N THR A 18 9.72 -5.66 -4.26
CA THR A 18 9.82 -4.95 -5.53
C THR A 18 9.09 -5.64 -6.66
N ASN A 19 8.73 -6.91 -6.47
CA ASN A 19 8.03 -7.69 -7.48
C ASN A 19 7.13 -8.71 -6.81
N VAL A 20 5.87 -8.35 -6.68
CA VAL A 20 4.84 -9.22 -6.11
C VAL A 20 4.21 -10.02 -7.22
N THR A 21 4.29 -11.34 -7.11
CA THR A 21 3.71 -12.28 -8.05
C THR A 21 2.36 -12.81 -7.57
N GLU A 22 1.80 -13.72 -8.35
CA GLU A 22 0.45 -14.28 -8.19
C GLU A 22 0.11 -14.79 -6.79
N ASP A 23 1.09 -15.37 -6.07
CA ASP A 23 0.83 -16.03 -4.80
C ASP A 23 0.31 -15.07 -3.73
N ILE A 24 0.84 -13.86 -3.69
CA ILE A 24 0.38 -12.85 -2.73
C ILE A 24 -0.99 -12.30 -3.14
N LEU A 25 -1.20 -12.09 -4.44
CA LEU A 25 -2.50 -11.61 -4.93
C LEU A 25 -3.62 -12.62 -4.67
N ASN A 26 -3.31 -13.91 -4.66
CA ASN A 26 -4.29 -14.96 -4.36
C ASN A 26 -4.83 -14.90 -2.93
N ILE A 27 -4.08 -14.36 -1.98
CA ILE A 27 -4.54 -14.18 -0.59
C ILE A 27 -5.77 -13.26 -0.55
N TYR A 28 -5.81 -12.26 -1.44
CA TYR A 28 -6.88 -11.26 -1.48
C TYR A 28 -7.94 -11.55 -2.54
N LYS A 29 -8.02 -12.78 -3.01
CA LYS A 29 -9.01 -13.21 -4.01
C LYS A 29 -10.43 -13.12 -3.49
N GLN A 30 -10.60 -13.33 -2.18
CA GLN A 30 -11.86 -13.13 -1.49
C GLN A 30 -11.80 -11.84 -0.68
N SER A 31 -12.97 -11.21 -0.50
CA SER A 31 -13.04 -9.97 0.27
C SER A 31 -12.51 -10.18 1.68
N CYS A 32 -11.62 -9.31 2.11
CA CYS A 32 -11.09 -9.31 3.47
C CYS A 32 -10.94 -7.88 3.98
N ARG A 33 -10.89 -7.75 5.31
CA ARG A 33 -10.63 -6.47 5.97
C ARG A 33 -9.14 -6.42 6.34
N LEU A 34 -8.45 -5.49 5.70
CA LEU A 34 -7.02 -5.31 5.93
C LEU A 34 -6.79 -4.56 7.23
N GLN A 35 -5.94 -5.10 8.09
CA GLN A 35 -5.55 -4.43 9.34
C GLN A 35 -4.28 -3.61 9.18
N ALA A 36 -3.46 -3.97 8.21
CA ALA A 36 -2.22 -3.29 7.89
C ALA A 36 -2.44 -2.01 7.08
N CYS A 37 -1.40 -1.19 7.01
CA CYS A 37 -1.29 -0.10 6.04
C CYS A 37 -0.42 -0.58 4.89
N ILE A 38 -0.94 -0.55 3.67
CA ILE A 38 -0.19 -0.99 2.47
C ILE A 38 -0.21 0.12 1.43
N VAL A 39 0.97 0.41 0.89
CA VAL A 39 1.14 1.32 -0.22
C VAL A 39 1.81 0.56 -1.35
N ALA A 40 1.20 0.55 -2.52
CA ALA A 40 1.66 -0.23 -3.66
C ALA A 40 1.64 0.59 -4.95
N ILE A 41 2.49 0.21 -5.90
CA ILE A 41 2.49 0.77 -7.24
C ILE A 41 2.48 -0.40 -8.22
N CYS A 42 1.57 -0.36 -9.18
CA CYS A 42 1.55 -1.30 -10.29
C CYS A 42 2.71 -0.98 -11.23
N THR A 43 3.53 -1.98 -11.55
CA THR A 43 4.69 -1.82 -12.42
C THR A 43 4.45 -2.42 -13.80
N GLU A 44 3.58 -3.41 -13.92
CA GLU A 44 3.29 -4.09 -15.16
C GLU A 44 1.89 -4.68 -15.15
N GLY A 45 1.22 -4.66 -16.31
CA GLY A 45 -0.10 -5.22 -16.46
C GLY A 45 -1.21 -4.35 -15.89
N SER A 46 -2.41 -4.91 -15.80
CA SER A 46 -3.56 -4.23 -15.21
C SER A 46 -4.40 -5.21 -14.40
N MET A 47 -5.19 -4.68 -13.50
CA MET A 47 -6.06 -5.50 -12.66
C MET A 47 -7.29 -4.71 -12.22
N LYS A 48 -8.36 -5.44 -11.91
CA LYS A 48 -9.55 -4.89 -11.28
C LYS A 48 -9.56 -5.26 -9.81
N THR A 49 -9.79 -4.28 -8.97
CA THR A 49 -9.75 -4.43 -7.52
C THR A 49 -10.97 -3.75 -6.92
N SER A 50 -11.59 -4.40 -5.96
CA SER A 50 -12.61 -3.77 -5.13
C SER A 50 -11.96 -3.23 -3.87
N ILE A 51 -12.15 -1.94 -3.61
CA ILE A 51 -11.63 -1.27 -2.41
C ILE A 51 -12.82 -0.59 -1.73
N ASN A 52 -13.10 -0.99 -0.50
CA ASN A 52 -14.29 -0.53 0.25
C ASN A 52 -15.56 -0.69 -0.57
N LEU A 53 -15.69 -1.84 -1.24
CA LEU A 53 -16.85 -2.25 -2.04
C LEU A 53 -17.05 -1.46 -3.33
N LEU A 54 -16.09 -0.62 -3.72
CA LEU A 54 -16.11 0.09 -5.00
C LEU A 54 -15.04 -0.49 -5.92
N ASP A 55 -15.38 -0.62 -7.21
CA ASP A 55 -14.46 -1.20 -8.20
C ASP A 55 -13.54 -0.15 -8.78
N TYR A 56 -12.26 -0.52 -8.86
CA TYR A 56 -11.20 0.30 -9.44
C TYR A 56 -10.42 -0.52 -10.46
N GLU A 57 -10.00 0.15 -11.53
CA GLU A 57 -9.07 -0.43 -12.50
C GLU A 57 -7.68 0.14 -12.24
N ILE A 58 -6.69 -0.75 -12.14
CA ILE A 58 -5.33 -0.39 -11.78
C ILE A 58 -4.42 -0.62 -12.98
N HIS A 59 -3.64 0.38 -13.34
CA HIS A 59 -2.72 0.38 -14.47
C HIS A 59 -1.29 0.68 -14.01
N PRO A 60 -0.27 0.46 -14.87
CA PRO A 60 1.11 0.81 -14.51
C PRO A 60 1.25 2.26 -14.04
N ASN A 61 2.05 2.45 -13.00
CA ASN A 61 2.28 3.71 -12.30
C ASN A 61 1.09 4.24 -11.47
N ASP A 62 0.04 3.45 -11.31
CA ASP A 62 -1.01 3.79 -10.35
C ASP A 62 -0.54 3.51 -8.93
N LEU A 63 -0.73 4.47 -8.05
CA LEU A 63 -0.47 4.36 -6.62
C LEU A 63 -1.73 3.88 -5.92
N ILE A 64 -1.59 2.83 -5.14
CA ILE A 64 -2.67 2.25 -4.34
C ILE A 64 -2.32 2.47 -2.87
N THR A 65 -3.18 3.18 -2.15
CA THR A 65 -3.00 3.41 -0.71
C THR A 65 -4.14 2.73 0.05
N LEU A 66 -3.80 1.76 0.87
CA LEU A 66 -4.76 0.99 1.67
C LEU A 66 -4.48 1.27 3.14
N LEU A 67 -5.39 2.00 3.77
CA LEU A 67 -5.30 2.33 5.19
C LEU A 67 -5.90 1.20 6.05
N PRO A 68 -5.52 1.09 7.34
CA PRO A 68 -6.09 0.08 8.22
C PRO A 68 -7.62 0.13 8.24
N GLY A 69 -8.25 -1.02 8.15
CA GLY A 69 -9.71 -1.16 8.10
C GLY A 69 -10.29 -1.24 6.69
N THR A 70 -9.48 -1.09 5.67
CA THR A 70 -9.93 -1.17 4.28
C THR A 70 -10.39 -2.58 3.92
N ILE A 71 -11.56 -2.67 3.26
CA ILE A 71 -12.05 -3.93 2.70
C ILE A 71 -11.52 -4.03 1.27
N ILE A 72 -10.79 -5.13 0.97
CA ILE A 72 -10.14 -5.30 -0.31
C ILE A 72 -10.46 -6.67 -0.92
N GLN A 73 -10.56 -6.70 -2.26
CA GLN A 73 -10.67 -7.93 -3.03
C GLN A 73 -10.04 -7.73 -4.40
N PHE A 74 -9.09 -8.59 -4.75
CA PHE A 74 -8.57 -8.64 -6.11
C PHE A 74 -9.48 -9.52 -6.97
N ARG A 75 -9.97 -9.00 -8.09
CA ARG A 75 -10.96 -9.70 -8.92
C ARG A 75 -10.36 -10.25 -10.21
N GLU A 76 -10.01 -9.37 -11.14
CA GLU A 76 -9.50 -9.75 -12.46
C GLU A 76 -8.15 -9.13 -12.70
N ARG A 77 -7.35 -9.78 -13.54
CA ARG A 77 -6.01 -9.28 -13.90
C ARG A 77 -5.64 -9.75 -15.30
N THR A 78 -4.71 -9.05 -15.94
CA THR A 78 -4.04 -9.52 -17.13
C THR A 78 -3.12 -10.72 -16.76
N GLU A 79 -2.65 -11.46 -17.77
CA GLU A 79 -1.78 -12.63 -17.54
C GLU A 79 -0.58 -12.31 -16.67
N LYS A 80 0.01 -11.15 -16.87
CA LYS A 80 1.20 -10.73 -16.13
C LYS A 80 0.96 -9.41 -15.44
N VAL A 81 0.80 -9.45 -14.13
CA VAL A 81 0.67 -8.28 -13.27
C VAL A 81 1.80 -8.29 -12.26
N CYS A 82 2.48 -7.16 -12.14
CA CYS A 82 3.52 -6.96 -11.13
C CYS A 82 3.21 -5.72 -10.32
N LEU A 83 3.41 -5.84 -9.01
CA LEU A 83 3.29 -4.75 -8.06
C LEU A 83 4.59 -4.66 -7.27
N CYS A 84 4.96 -3.46 -6.89
CA CYS A 84 5.90 -3.24 -5.79
C CYS A 84 5.14 -2.60 -4.63
N PHE A 85 5.52 -2.90 -3.40
CA PHE A 85 4.79 -2.38 -2.26
C PHE A 85 5.65 -2.26 -1.01
N ALA A 86 5.16 -1.45 -0.07
CA ALA A 86 5.59 -1.43 1.31
C ALA A 86 4.36 -1.57 2.19
N GLY A 87 4.42 -2.51 3.12
CA GLY A 87 3.35 -2.78 4.07
C GLY A 87 3.84 -2.68 5.51
N PHE A 88 2.98 -2.20 6.38
CA PHE A 88 3.24 -2.02 7.81
C PHE A 88 2.09 -2.63 8.59
N SER A 89 2.42 -3.43 9.61
CA SER A 89 1.41 -4.14 10.39
C SER A 89 0.46 -3.19 11.13
N ALA A 90 -0.66 -3.73 11.59
CA ALA A 90 -1.60 -3.00 12.44
C ALA A 90 -0.91 -2.46 13.69
N HIS A 91 0.00 -3.22 14.28
CA HIS A 91 0.75 -2.80 15.47
C HIS A 91 1.63 -1.57 15.17
N CYS A 92 2.37 -1.60 14.06
CA CYS A 92 3.18 -0.45 13.64
C CYS A 92 2.31 0.77 13.34
N ALA A 93 1.26 0.60 12.54
CA ALA A 93 0.34 1.69 12.19
C ALA A 93 -0.34 2.30 13.41
N GLY A 94 -0.62 1.48 14.44
CA GLY A 94 -1.24 1.96 15.69
C GLY A 94 -0.30 2.77 16.58
N ARG A 95 1.02 2.62 16.41
CA ARG A 95 2.01 3.37 17.19
C ARG A 95 2.26 4.77 16.65
N ILE A 96 1.86 5.07 15.43
CA ILE A 96 2.03 6.41 14.85
C ILE A 96 0.69 7.11 14.74
N ASN A 97 0.73 8.44 14.66
CA ASN A 97 -0.47 9.22 14.40
C ASN A 97 -0.66 9.35 12.89
N LEU A 98 -1.46 8.45 12.30
CA LEU A 98 -1.74 8.45 10.87
C LEU A 98 -2.34 9.78 10.40
N MET A 99 -3.26 10.33 11.19
CA MET A 99 -3.94 11.60 10.83
C MET A 99 -2.96 12.77 10.77
N LYS A 100 -1.97 12.80 11.67
CA LYS A 100 -0.93 13.83 11.63
C LYS A 100 -0.09 13.76 10.36
N ASN A 101 0.28 12.53 9.94
CA ASN A 101 1.13 12.32 8.78
C ASN A 101 0.39 12.51 7.46
N ILE A 102 -0.85 12.07 7.40
CA ILE A 102 -1.69 12.18 6.20
C ILE A 102 -2.33 13.58 6.11
N GLY A 103 -2.72 14.15 7.25
CA GLY A 103 -3.29 15.50 7.31
C GLY A 103 -4.54 15.64 6.46
N ASN A 104 -4.62 16.74 5.71
CA ASN A 104 -5.76 17.05 4.85
C ASN A 104 -5.92 16.12 3.65
N ALA A 105 -4.96 15.24 3.40
CA ALA A 105 -5.05 14.26 2.33
C ALA A 105 -5.96 13.07 2.69
N TYR A 106 -6.34 12.90 3.96
CA TYR A 106 -7.14 11.76 4.40
C TYR A 106 -8.45 11.60 3.62
N PRO A 107 -9.29 12.65 3.46
CA PRO A 107 -10.50 12.52 2.67
C PRO A 107 -10.23 12.11 1.22
N LYS A 108 -9.17 12.64 0.60
CA LYS A 108 -8.79 12.27 -0.77
C LYS A 108 -8.39 10.81 -0.87
N LEU A 109 -7.67 10.29 0.11
CA LEU A 109 -7.25 8.88 0.13
C LEU A 109 -8.44 7.94 0.26
N ILE A 110 -9.46 8.34 1.03
CA ILE A 110 -10.69 7.55 1.16
C ILE A 110 -11.50 7.57 -0.14
N GLU A 111 -11.62 8.73 -0.79
CA GLU A 111 -12.38 8.88 -2.03
C GLU A 111 -11.64 8.32 -3.25
N GLN A 112 -10.32 8.46 -3.28
CA GLN A 112 -9.48 8.03 -4.40
C GLN A 112 -8.29 7.23 -3.89
N PRO A 113 -8.49 5.96 -3.51
CA PRO A 113 -7.40 5.11 -3.06
C PRO A 113 -6.43 4.71 -4.18
N VAL A 114 -6.83 4.90 -5.44
CA VAL A 114 -6.01 4.64 -6.62
C VAL A 114 -5.76 5.96 -7.33
N VAL A 115 -4.49 6.36 -7.45
CA VAL A 115 -4.10 7.65 -8.01
C VAL A 115 -3.04 7.42 -9.10
N PRO A 116 -3.27 7.88 -10.35
CA PRO A 116 -2.23 7.78 -11.36
C PRO A 116 -1.09 8.75 -11.04
N LEU A 117 0.14 8.25 -11.15
CA LEU A 117 1.36 9.04 -10.93
C LEU A 117 2.08 9.27 -12.24
N ASN A 118 2.79 10.39 -12.33
CA ASN A 118 3.75 10.55 -13.41
C ASN A 118 4.97 9.63 -13.15
N GLU A 119 5.78 9.43 -14.17
CA GLU A 119 6.88 8.47 -14.12
C GLU A 119 7.94 8.83 -13.08
N GLU A 120 8.25 10.10 -12.91
CA GLU A 120 9.26 10.56 -11.95
C GLU A 120 8.83 10.32 -10.51
N VAL A 121 7.59 10.63 -10.19
CA VAL A 121 7.04 10.42 -8.84
C VAL A 121 6.90 8.92 -8.54
N ALA A 122 6.44 8.15 -9.52
CA ALA A 122 6.38 6.69 -9.38
C ALA A 122 7.77 6.10 -9.12
N SER A 123 8.78 6.58 -9.86
CA SER A 123 10.16 6.14 -9.70
C SER A 123 10.70 6.43 -8.30
N TYR A 124 10.42 7.61 -7.75
CA TYR A 124 10.81 7.98 -6.39
C TYR A 124 10.29 6.96 -5.36
N LEU A 125 9.00 6.64 -5.43
CA LEU A 125 8.40 5.69 -4.48
C LEU A 125 8.90 4.27 -4.71
N LYS A 126 9.06 3.85 -5.96
CA LYS A 126 9.61 2.52 -6.28
C LYS A 126 11.01 2.35 -5.70
N ASP A 127 11.87 3.37 -5.83
CA ASP A 127 13.22 3.35 -5.28
C ASP A 127 13.18 3.24 -3.76
N TYR A 128 12.25 3.93 -3.11
CA TYR A 128 12.07 3.86 -1.67
C TYR A 128 11.62 2.46 -1.23
N PHE A 129 10.68 1.86 -1.95
CA PHE A 129 10.24 0.49 -1.66
C PHE A 129 11.38 -0.52 -1.86
N ALA A 130 12.20 -0.33 -2.87
CA ALA A 130 13.37 -1.18 -3.10
C ALA A 130 14.37 -1.06 -1.94
N LEU A 131 14.60 0.15 -1.45
CA LEU A 131 15.46 0.39 -0.30
C LEU A 131 14.92 -0.32 0.95
N LEU A 132 13.64 -0.19 1.22
CA LEU A 132 12.99 -0.87 2.35
C LEU A 132 13.06 -2.39 2.21
N SER A 133 12.88 -2.91 0.99
CA SER A 133 12.99 -4.35 0.73
C SER A 133 14.37 -4.85 1.11
N ARG A 134 15.42 -4.15 0.70
CA ARG A 134 16.80 -4.52 1.06
C ARG A 134 17.04 -4.42 2.57
N ALA A 135 16.56 -3.37 3.21
CA ALA A 135 16.74 -3.19 4.65
C ALA A 135 16.01 -4.25 5.46
N SER A 136 14.77 -4.58 5.08
CA SER A 136 13.96 -5.56 5.81
C SER A 136 14.41 -7.01 5.62
N CYS A 137 15.10 -7.32 4.52
CA CYS A 137 15.58 -8.66 4.20
C CYS A 137 17.07 -8.87 4.50
N ASN A 138 17.75 -7.88 5.05
CA ASN A 138 19.19 -7.96 5.29
C ASN A 138 19.50 -8.66 6.62
N GLU A 139 20.24 -9.76 6.56
CA GLU A 139 20.60 -10.53 7.76
C GLU A 139 21.56 -9.78 8.71
N ASN A 140 22.33 -8.84 8.17
CA ASN A 140 23.31 -8.05 8.94
C ASN A 140 22.78 -6.71 9.43
N PHE A 141 21.51 -6.40 9.14
CA PHE A 141 20.89 -5.14 9.48
C PHE A 141 19.46 -5.39 9.90
N GLU A 142 19.16 -5.07 11.14
CA GLU A 142 17.82 -5.24 11.69
C GLU A 142 17.14 -3.88 11.85
N MET A 143 15.98 -3.71 11.24
CA MET A 143 15.17 -2.52 11.42
C MET A 143 14.48 -2.59 12.79
N ASP A 144 14.86 -1.69 13.70
CA ASP A 144 14.16 -1.58 14.97
C ASP A 144 12.81 -0.88 14.81
N SER A 145 12.02 -0.84 15.88
CA SER A 145 10.69 -0.25 15.87
C SER A 145 10.71 1.23 15.46
N GLU A 146 11.71 1.98 15.89
CA GLU A 146 11.84 3.39 15.53
C GLU A 146 12.05 3.58 14.03
N LEU A 147 12.96 2.80 13.43
CA LEU A 147 13.22 2.90 12.00
C LEU A 147 12.00 2.48 11.17
N VAL A 148 11.29 1.43 11.60
CA VAL A 148 10.04 0.99 10.95
C VAL A 148 9.00 2.11 10.99
N GLU A 149 8.79 2.73 12.14
CA GLU A 149 7.83 3.83 12.29
C GLU A 149 8.21 5.05 11.45
N LEU A 150 9.48 5.43 11.44
CA LEU A 150 9.97 6.55 10.63
C LEU A 150 9.80 6.27 9.14
N SER A 151 9.99 5.01 8.73
CA SER A 151 9.78 4.59 7.34
C SER A 151 8.32 4.76 6.92
N LEU A 152 7.39 4.34 7.76
CA LEU A 152 5.96 4.53 7.51
C LEU A 152 5.60 6.02 7.45
N GLN A 153 6.11 6.81 8.39
CA GLN A 153 5.87 8.25 8.41
C GLN A 153 6.41 8.94 7.15
N THR A 154 7.57 8.53 6.67
CA THR A 154 8.16 9.06 5.44
C THR A 154 7.28 8.78 4.24
N ILE A 155 6.78 7.55 4.11
CA ILE A 155 5.90 7.17 3.00
C ILE A 155 4.59 7.97 3.05
N LEU A 156 3.94 8.04 4.21
CA LEU A 156 2.68 8.76 4.36
C LEU A 156 2.84 10.25 4.10
N THR A 157 3.93 10.84 4.58
CA THR A 157 4.24 12.24 4.31
C THR A 157 4.48 12.48 2.82
N SER A 158 5.19 11.57 2.16
CA SER A 158 5.42 11.64 0.71
C SER A 158 4.08 11.59 -0.05
N ILE A 159 3.18 10.69 0.33
CA ILE A 159 1.86 10.58 -0.29
C ILE A 159 1.07 11.88 -0.08
N ARG A 160 1.09 12.45 1.13
CA ARG A 160 0.42 13.72 1.42
C ARG A 160 0.91 14.83 0.49
N LEU A 161 2.22 14.93 0.30
CA LEU A 161 2.81 15.93 -0.60
C LEU A 161 2.44 15.69 -2.05
N ILE A 162 2.50 14.42 -2.50
CA ILE A 162 2.12 14.05 -3.86
C ILE A 162 0.67 14.44 -4.14
N LEU A 163 -0.24 14.12 -3.23
CA LEU A 163 -1.66 14.44 -3.40
C LEU A 163 -1.92 15.94 -3.38
N SER A 164 -1.12 16.71 -2.66
CA SER A 164 -1.25 18.18 -2.64
C SER A 164 -0.85 18.83 -3.97
N LEU A 165 -0.01 18.15 -4.76
CA LEU A 165 0.42 18.61 -6.08
C LEU A 165 -0.52 18.20 -7.20
N ILE A 166 -1.38 17.21 -6.96
CA ILE A 166 -2.37 16.77 -7.92
C ILE A 166 -3.63 17.60 -7.71
N HIS A 167 -3.70 18.73 -8.41
CA HIS A 167 -4.90 19.55 -8.44
C HIS A 167 -5.82 19.05 -9.54
N ILE A 168 -6.99 18.70 -9.14
CA ILE A 168 -8.07 18.39 -10.09
C ILE A 168 -9.06 19.53 -10.04
#